data_8d91e7ae52dae1d028622bb3b804f5d3
#
_entry.id   8d91e7ae52dae1d028622bb3b804f5d3
#
_cell.length_a   1.000
_cell.length_b   1.000
_cell.length_c   1.000
_cell.angle_alpha   90.00
_cell.angle_beta   90.00
_cell.angle_gamma   90.00
#
_symmetry.space_group_name_H-M   'P 1'
#
loop_
_entity.id
_entity.type
_entity.pdbx_description
1 polymer ?
#
loop_
_entity_poly.entity_id
_entity_poly.type
_entity_poly.pdbx_seq_one_letter_code
_entity_poly.pdbx_strand_id
1 'polypeptide(L)'
;MKKDLVVGLGEIGLPIYKLFSKSSITAGFDINPKLIPFMNKKNQLLRVRFIHICIPYGKNFLSQVVKINKDYEPEGMIIHSTIEPSTTKKIQKKLKIPIIYSATRGVHARMLTDMKRYTKFFAIESNAPRKKW
;
A
#
# COMPACT_ATOMS: atom_id res chain seq x y z
N MET A 1 5.16 3.39 18.81
CA MET A 1 4.48 4.14 17.76
C MET A 1 4.99 3.70 16.39
N LYS A 2 4.12 3.56 15.43
CA LYS A 2 4.43 3.07 14.09
C LYS A 2 3.81 3.98 13.04
N LYS A 3 4.26 3.85 11.79
CA LYS A 3 3.70 4.61 10.68
C LYS A 3 3.21 3.66 9.59
N ASP A 4 2.30 4.15 8.76
CA ASP A 4 1.92 3.51 7.51
C ASP A 4 2.72 4.14 6.36
N LEU A 5 2.90 3.40 5.27
CA LEU A 5 3.63 3.87 4.11
C LEU A 5 2.80 3.64 2.85
N VAL A 6 2.67 4.67 2.03
CA VAL A 6 2.04 4.56 0.72
C VAL A 6 3.14 4.59 -0.34
N VAL A 7 3.25 3.54 -1.14
CA VAL A 7 4.25 3.42 -2.20
C VAL A 7 3.56 3.61 -3.54
N GLY A 8 3.97 4.65 -4.25
CA GLY A 8 3.34 5.12 -5.47
C GLY A 8 2.34 6.22 -5.16
N LEU A 9 2.65 7.45 -5.55
CA LEU A 9 1.86 8.63 -5.23
C LEU A 9 1.22 9.26 -6.48
N GLY A 10 0.78 8.39 -7.39
CA GLY A 10 0.04 8.79 -8.57
C GLY A 10 -1.45 8.95 -8.29
N GLU A 11 -2.27 8.64 -9.29
CA GLU A 11 -3.73 8.85 -9.25
C GLU A 11 -4.44 8.05 -8.16
N ILE A 12 -3.90 6.89 -7.78
CA ILE A 12 -4.45 6.04 -6.71
C ILE A 12 -3.78 6.35 -5.38
N GLY A 13 -2.45 6.40 -5.36
CA GLY A 13 -1.69 6.49 -4.12
C GLY A 13 -1.79 7.82 -3.42
N LEU A 14 -1.82 8.93 -4.14
CA LEU A 14 -1.91 10.23 -3.50
C LEU A 14 -3.22 10.44 -2.75
N PRO A 15 -4.40 10.09 -3.31
CA PRO A 15 -5.64 10.12 -2.53
C PRO A 15 -5.61 9.20 -1.30
N ILE A 16 -5.03 8.02 -1.40
CA ILE A 16 -4.89 7.10 -0.27
C ILE A 16 -4.00 7.72 0.80
N TYR A 17 -2.86 8.30 0.42
CA TYR A 17 -1.99 9.01 1.34
C TYR A 17 -2.75 10.13 2.09
N LYS A 18 -3.49 10.95 1.36
CA LYS A 18 -4.27 12.04 1.96
C LYS A 18 -5.34 11.52 2.92
N LEU A 19 -5.99 10.42 2.57
CA LEU A 19 -7.03 9.84 3.40
C LEU A 19 -6.47 9.29 4.71
N PHE A 20 -5.43 8.47 4.65
CA PHE A 20 -4.84 7.84 5.84
C PHE A 20 -4.06 8.81 6.71
N SER A 21 -3.44 9.84 6.14
CA SER A 21 -2.70 10.83 6.92
C SER A 21 -3.57 11.69 7.83
N LYS A 22 -4.90 11.65 7.64
CA LYS A 22 -5.83 12.34 8.55
C LYS A 22 -5.97 11.66 9.91
N SER A 23 -5.74 10.35 9.98
CA SER A 23 -5.97 9.56 11.19
C SER A 23 -4.75 8.79 11.68
N SER A 24 -3.67 8.74 10.90
CA SER A 24 -2.45 8.03 11.29
C SER A 24 -1.21 8.74 10.75
N ILE A 25 -0.06 8.43 11.36
CA ILE A 25 1.22 8.89 10.81
C ILE A 25 1.47 8.10 9.54
N THR A 26 1.47 8.78 8.40
CA THR A 26 1.57 8.15 7.08
C THR A 26 2.69 8.80 6.29
N ALA A 27 3.62 7.97 5.81
CA ALA A 27 4.67 8.37 4.89
C ALA A 27 4.26 8.05 3.47
N GLY A 28 4.82 8.80 2.52
CA GLY A 28 4.67 8.50 1.10
C GLY A 28 6.01 8.30 0.45
N PHE A 29 6.08 7.40 -0.51
CA PHE A 29 7.26 7.19 -1.32
C PHE A 29 6.88 7.08 -2.80
N ASP A 30 7.71 7.67 -3.66
CA ASP A 30 7.56 7.60 -5.10
C ASP A 30 8.94 7.68 -5.75
N ILE A 31 9.09 7.07 -6.93
CA ILE A 31 10.34 7.19 -7.70
C ILE A 31 10.58 8.63 -8.17
N ASN A 32 9.50 9.42 -8.27
CA ASN A 32 9.61 10.86 -8.50
C ASN A 32 9.70 11.57 -7.15
N PRO A 33 10.89 12.06 -6.75
CA PRO A 33 11.05 12.67 -5.43
C PRO A 33 10.22 13.92 -5.21
N LYS A 34 9.78 14.58 -6.28
CA LYS A 34 8.91 15.77 -6.18
C LYS A 34 7.53 15.45 -5.59
N LEU A 35 7.11 14.19 -5.66
CA LEU A 35 5.82 13.76 -5.13
C LEU A 35 5.89 13.36 -3.66
N ILE A 36 7.08 13.16 -3.12
CA ILE A 36 7.25 12.67 -1.75
C ILE A 36 6.91 13.78 -0.76
N PRO A 37 5.90 13.58 0.12
CA PRO A 37 5.55 14.60 1.12
C PRO A 37 6.62 14.69 2.21
N PHE A 38 6.74 15.86 2.79
CA PHE A 38 7.66 16.10 3.90
C PHE A 38 7.29 15.23 5.10
N MET A 39 8.32 14.70 5.76
CA MET A 39 8.18 14.00 7.03
C MET A 39 9.36 14.35 7.92
N ASN A 40 9.10 14.69 9.19
CA ASN A 40 10.17 15.03 10.13
C ASN A 40 11.01 13.79 10.46
N LYS A 41 12.25 14.02 10.96
CA LYS A 41 13.19 12.92 11.25
C LYS A 41 12.64 11.92 12.25
N LYS A 42 11.93 12.39 13.28
CA LYS A 42 11.35 11.51 14.31
C LYS A 42 10.41 10.50 13.67
N ASN A 43 9.52 10.95 12.80
CA ASN A 43 8.57 10.06 12.13
C ASN A 43 9.21 9.19 11.05
N GLN A 44 10.29 9.68 10.41
CA GLN A 44 11.04 8.85 9.46
C GLN A 44 11.63 7.61 10.11
N LEU A 45 12.00 7.68 11.38
CA LEU A 45 12.61 6.56 12.11
C LEU A 45 11.59 5.56 12.64
N LEU A 46 10.31 5.84 12.55
CA LEU A 46 9.27 4.91 13.00
C LEU A 46 9.23 3.66 12.13
N ARG A 47 8.95 2.52 12.76
CA ARG A 47 8.73 1.27 12.05
C ARG A 47 7.49 1.37 11.18
N VAL A 48 7.51 0.68 10.04
CA VAL A 48 6.36 0.62 9.14
C VAL A 48 5.43 -0.49 9.59
N ARG A 49 4.17 -0.13 9.83
CA ARG A 49 3.12 -1.10 10.16
C ARG A 49 2.54 -1.70 8.89
N PHE A 50 1.89 -0.89 8.07
CA PHE A 50 1.31 -1.33 6.81
C PHE A 50 1.91 -0.58 5.64
N ILE A 51 2.10 -1.29 4.52
CA ILE A 51 2.44 -0.66 3.26
C ILE A 51 1.25 -0.76 2.33
N HIS A 52 0.84 0.37 1.80
CA HIS A 52 -0.18 0.47 0.76
C HIS A 52 0.53 0.51 -0.59
N ILE A 53 0.36 -0.53 -1.39
CA ILE A 53 0.99 -0.65 -2.71
C ILE A 53 0.07 -0.04 -3.75
N CYS A 54 0.51 1.04 -4.37
CA CYS A 54 -0.23 1.80 -5.37
C CYS A 54 0.58 2.02 -6.65
N ILE A 55 1.61 1.20 -6.88
CA ILE A 55 2.43 1.26 -8.09
C ILE A 55 1.69 0.61 -9.26
N PRO A 56 1.95 1.03 -10.51
CA PRO A 56 1.34 0.40 -11.68
C PRO A 56 1.68 -1.09 -11.76
N TYR A 57 0.69 -1.90 -12.14
CA TYR A 57 0.92 -3.31 -12.39
C TYR A 57 1.70 -3.47 -13.70
N GLY A 58 2.69 -4.33 -13.67
CA GLY A 58 3.52 -4.58 -14.84
C GLY A 58 4.41 -5.78 -14.64
N LYS A 59 5.28 -6.00 -15.59
CA LYS A 59 6.18 -7.15 -15.66
C LYS A 59 7.02 -7.36 -14.38
N ASN A 60 7.44 -6.29 -13.74
CA ASN A 60 8.31 -6.34 -12.56
C ASN A 60 7.56 -6.18 -11.24
N PHE A 61 6.22 -6.22 -11.25
CA PHE A 61 5.42 -5.94 -10.06
C PHE A 61 5.78 -6.85 -8.89
N LEU A 62 5.86 -8.15 -9.12
CA LEU A 62 6.18 -9.12 -8.07
C LEU A 62 7.55 -8.84 -7.44
N SER A 63 8.58 -8.62 -8.27
CA SER A 63 9.93 -8.33 -7.77
C SER A 63 9.99 -6.99 -7.02
N GLN A 64 9.24 -5.99 -7.47
CA GLN A 64 9.15 -4.70 -6.79
C GLN A 64 8.52 -4.85 -5.41
N VAL A 65 7.43 -5.62 -5.29
CA VAL A 65 6.77 -5.85 -4.00
C VAL A 65 7.67 -6.61 -3.04
N VAL A 66 8.38 -7.61 -3.52
CA VAL A 66 9.34 -8.38 -2.70
C VAL A 66 10.47 -7.47 -2.20
N LYS A 67 10.99 -6.59 -3.04
CA LYS A 67 12.02 -5.63 -2.65
C LYS A 67 11.52 -4.64 -1.60
N ILE A 68 10.31 -4.13 -1.77
CA ILE A 68 9.70 -3.21 -0.81
C ILE A 68 9.57 -3.90 0.56
N ASN A 69 9.14 -5.15 0.58
CA ASN A 69 9.06 -5.91 1.83
C ASN A 69 10.43 -6.03 2.50
N LYS A 70 11.47 -6.30 1.73
CA LYS A 70 12.83 -6.44 2.26
C LYS A 70 13.34 -5.11 2.83
N ASP A 71 13.06 -4.00 2.15
CA ASP A 71 13.56 -2.69 2.54
C ASP A 71 12.89 -2.14 3.80
N TYR A 72 11.59 -2.38 3.97
CA TYR A 72 10.81 -1.77 5.04
C TYR A 72 10.34 -2.73 6.13
N GLU A 73 10.36 -4.03 5.89
CA GLU A 73 9.94 -5.05 6.84
C GLU A 73 8.59 -4.74 7.53
N PRO A 74 7.51 -4.51 6.75
CA PRO A 74 6.21 -4.16 7.32
C PRO A 74 5.54 -5.34 8.01
N GLU A 75 4.51 -5.07 8.79
CA GLU A 75 3.67 -6.10 9.39
C GLU A 75 2.65 -6.67 8.41
N GLY A 76 2.30 -5.94 7.37
CA GLY A 76 1.40 -6.37 6.33
C GLY A 76 1.42 -5.43 5.14
N MET A 77 0.85 -5.88 4.03
CA MET A 77 0.71 -5.08 2.82
C MET A 77 -0.72 -5.09 2.31
N ILE A 78 -1.15 -3.97 1.78
CA ILE A 78 -2.45 -3.83 1.13
C ILE A 78 -2.19 -3.38 -0.30
N ILE A 79 -2.61 -4.18 -1.27
CA ILE A 79 -2.41 -3.87 -2.69
C ILE A 79 -3.66 -3.21 -3.23
N HIS A 80 -3.53 -1.98 -3.66
CA HIS A 80 -4.62 -1.18 -4.22
C HIS A 80 -4.60 -1.14 -5.75
N SER A 81 -3.47 -1.51 -6.36
CA SER A 81 -3.34 -1.55 -7.82
C SER A 81 -4.24 -2.63 -8.42
N THR A 82 -4.73 -2.41 -9.63
CA THR A 82 -5.43 -3.45 -10.38
C THR A 82 -4.40 -4.46 -10.86
N ILE A 83 -4.52 -5.71 -10.44
CA ILE A 83 -3.55 -6.77 -10.71
C ILE A 83 -4.25 -7.97 -11.36
N GLU A 84 -3.45 -8.82 -12.03
CA GLU A 84 -3.96 -10.04 -12.61
C GLU A 84 -4.45 -11.03 -11.54
N PRO A 85 -5.44 -11.88 -11.87
CA PRO A 85 -5.82 -13.00 -11.00
C PRO A 85 -4.59 -13.83 -10.61
N SER A 86 -4.57 -14.34 -9.41
CA SER A 86 -3.49 -15.15 -8.84
C SER A 86 -2.23 -14.39 -8.44
N THR A 87 -2.08 -13.10 -8.75
CA THR A 87 -0.89 -12.33 -8.36
C THR A 87 -0.74 -12.27 -6.84
N THR A 88 -1.83 -12.02 -6.12
CA THR A 88 -1.82 -11.97 -4.66
C THR A 88 -1.34 -13.30 -4.08
N LYS A 89 -1.78 -14.41 -4.64
CA LYS A 89 -1.35 -15.75 -4.22
C LYS A 89 0.15 -15.96 -4.44
N LYS A 90 0.66 -15.52 -5.59
CA LYS A 90 2.10 -15.61 -5.88
C LYS A 90 2.93 -14.78 -4.91
N ILE A 91 2.47 -13.58 -4.59
CA ILE A 91 3.13 -12.71 -3.62
C ILE A 91 3.09 -13.36 -2.24
N GLN A 92 1.93 -13.88 -1.83
CA GLN A 92 1.78 -14.50 -0.51
C GLN A 92 2.70 -15.71 -0.32
N LYS A 93 2.97 -16.47 -1.38
CA LYS A 93 3.92 -17.59 -1.32
C LYS A 93 5.34 -17.14 -1.04
N LYS A 94 5.71 -15.93 -1.43
CA LYS A 94 7.07 -15.41 -1.26
C LYS A 94 7.25 -14.62 0.03
N LEU A 95 6.19 -14.10 0.62
CA LEU A 95 6.27 -13.23 1.79
C LEU A 95 5.59 -13.86 3.00
N LYS A 96 6.19 -13.65 4.17
CA LYS A 96 5.70 -14.20 5.44
C LYS A 96 4.73 -13.29 6.17
N ILE A 97 4.37 -12.16 5.56
CA ILE A 97 3.41 -11.20 6.11
C ILE A 97 2.09 -11.33 5.36
N PRO A 98 0.95 -10.96 5.97
CA PRO A 98 -0.32 -11.01 5.24
C PRO A 98 -0.36 -10.00 4.10
N ILE A 99 -0.84 -10.47 2.95
CA ILE A 99 -1.03 -9.65 1.76
C ILE A 99 -2.52 -9.53 1.53
N ILE A 100 -3.02 -8.31 1.55
CA ILE A 100 -4.43 -8.01 1.38
C ILE A 100 -4.61 -7.33 0.03
N TYR A 101 -5.54 -7.81 -0.76
CA TYR A 101 -5.92 -7.15 -2.00
C TYR A 101 -7.17 -6.31 -1.78
N SER A 102 -7.10 -5.05 -2.17
CA SER A 102 -8.22 -4.11 -2.05
C SER A 102 -8.20 -3.16 -3.24
N ALA A 103 -8.76 -3.62 -4.35
CA ALA A 103 -8.82 -2.81 -5.57
C ALA A 103 -9.47 -1.45 -5.29
N THR A 104 -8.85 -0.40 -5.78
CA THR A 104 -9.38 0.95 -5.65
C THR A 104 -10.46 1.19 -6.68
N ARG A 105 -11.60 1.75 -6.24
CA ARG A 105 -12.73 2.10 -7.09
C ARG A 105 -12.87 3.63 -7.12
N GLY A 106 -13.32 4.15 -8.26
CA GLY A 106 -13.59 5.56 -8.41
C GLY A 106 -13.08 6.10 -9.75
N VAL A 107 -13.48 7.33 -10.05
CA VAL A 107 -13.01 8.06 -11.23
C VAL A 107 -11.78 8.88 -10.83
N HIS A 108 -10.72 8.85 -11.64
CA HIS A 108 -9.43 9.47 -11.30
C HIS A 108 -9.56 10.93 -10.88
N ALA A 109 -10.37 11.72 -11.58
CA ALA A 109 -10.58 13.13 -11.24
C ALA A 109 -11.25 13.35 -9.88
N ARG A 110 -11.94 12.33 -9.34
CA ARG A 110 -12.68 12.39 -8.08
C ARG A 110 -12.22 11.32 -7.10
N MET A 111 -11.01 10.80 -7.26
CA MET A 111 -10.55 9.60 -6.55
C MET A 111 -10.70 9.72 -5.03
N LEU A 112 -10.29 10.83 -4.43
CA LEU A 112 -10.39 11.01 -2.98
C LEU A 112 -11.84 11.02 -2.51
N THR A 113 -12.73 11.71 -3.23
CA THR A 113 -14.16 11.77 -2.93
C THR A 113 -14.80 10.40 -3.07
N ASP A 114 -14.50 9.69 -4.16
CA ASP A 114 -15.04 8.36 -4.42
C ASP A 114 -14.57 7.34 -3.39
N MET A 115 -13.33 7.39 -2.94
CA MET A 115 -12.82 6.53 -1.88
C MET A 115 -13.57 6.71 -0.56
N LYS A 116 -14.04 7.91 -0.26
CA LYS A 116 -14.82 8.18 0.94
C LYS A 116 -16.27 7.69 0.82
N ARG A 117 -16.79 7.61 -0.41
CA ARG A 117 -18.19 7.25 -0.68
C ARG A 117 -18.40 5.76 -0.85
N TYR A 118 -17.45 5.07 -1.49
CA TYR A 118 -17.61 3.67 -1.84
C TYR A 118 -17.02 2.76 -0.77
N THR A 119 -17.71 1.65 -0.54
CA THR A 119 -17.18 0.57 0.30
C THR A 119 -16.01 -0.09 -0.39
N LYS A 120 -14.88 -0.20 0.32
CA LYS A 120 -13.74 -0.96 -0.17
C LYS A 120 -13.86 -2.42 0.29
N PHE A 121 -13.63 -3.33 -0.64
CA PHE A 121 -13.60 -4.76 -0.36
C PHE A 121 -12.17 -5.22 -0.18
N PHE A 122 -11.95 -6.10 0.78
CA PHE A 122 -10.65 -6.68 1.05
C PHE A 122 -10.69 -8.17 0.77
N ALA A 123 -9.68 -8.66 0.08
CA ALA A 123 -9.50 -10.08 -0.17
C ALA A 123 -8.14 -10.52 0.40
N ILE A 124 -8.14 -11.64 1.11
CA ILE A 124 -6.93 -12.21 1.68
C ILE A 124 -6.85 -13.69 1.26
N GLU A 125 -5.65 -14.14 0.92
CA GLU A 125 -5.44 -15.52 0.51
C GLU A 125 -5.59 -16.49 1.69
N SER A 126 -6.02 -17.72 1.40
CA SER A 126 -6.20 -18.75 2.42
C SER A 126 -4.89 -19.14 3.10
N ASN A 127 -3.76 -18.99 2.40
CA ASN A 127 -2.44 -19.28 2.93
C ASN A 127 -1.79 -18.08 3.63
N ALA A 128 -2.50 -16.98 3.81
CA ALA A 128 -1.96 -15.80 4.47
C ALA A 128 -1.71 -16.06 5.96
N PRO A 129 -0.62 -15.54 6.52
CA PRO A 129 -0.38 -15.60 7.95
C PRO A 129 -1.48 -14.86 8.71
N ARG A 130 -1.97 -15.46 9.78
CA ARG A 130 -3.00 -14.81 10.61
C ARG A 130 -2.34 -14.04 11.73
N LYS A 131 -2.59 -12.75 11.75
CA LYS A 131 -2.18 -11.87 12.84
C LYS A 131 -3.42 -11.17 13.38
N LYS A 132 -3.40 -10.86 14.66
CA LYS A 132 -4.38 -9.96 15.25
C LYS A 132 -3.99 -8.54 14.87
N TRP A 133 -4.88 -7.85 14.25
CA TRP A 133 -4.72 -6.46 13.84
C TRP A 133 -5.31 -5.52 14.88
#